data_bf3e19ae16535fd9868d790c12de37e2
#
_entry.id   bf3e19ae16535fd9868d790c12de37e2
#
_cell.length_a   1.000
_cell.length_b   1.000
_cell.length_c   1.000
_cell.angle_alpha   90.00
_cell.angle_beta   90.00
_cell.angle_gamma   90.00
#
_symmetry.space_group_name_H-M   'P 1'
#
loop_
_entity.id
_entity.type
_entity.pdbx_description
1 polymer ?
#
loop_
_entity_poly.entity_id
_entity_poly.type
_entity_poly.pdbx_seq_one_letter_code
_entity_poly.pdbx_strand_id
1 'polypeptide(L)'
;REMNWANDTVSVQFSFPAAFRGMGRNEIVDSIALLTPVFERLRQVRAGLSEDTVRIVHIGDSHVRGHIYPQTTGARLIETFGAVSYIDKGVNGATCLTFTHPDRIAEIAALKPELLILSFGTNESHNRRYNVNVHYNQMDELVKLLQDSLPNVSILLTTPPGSYESFRQR
;
A
#
# COMPACT_ATOMS: atom_id res chain seq x y z
N ARG A 1 21.82 -16.40 -18.30
CA ARG A 1 22.50 -15.23 -17.71
C ARG A 1 22.05 -15.13 -16.26
N GLU A 2 22.87 -15.57 -15.34
CA GLU A 2 22.60 -15.40 -13.91
C GLU A 2 22.53 -13.91 -13.61
N MET A 3 21.37 -13.45 -13.14
CA MET A 3 21.19 -12.06 -12.70
C MET A 3 21.70 -11.95 -11.26
N ASN A 4 22.76 -11.19 -11.08
CA ASN A 4 23.32 -10.91 -9.77
C ASN A 4 22.54 -9.74 -9.13
N TRP A 5 21.55 -10.07 -8.33
CA TRP A 5 20.62 -9.13 -7.67
C TRP A 5 21.31 -8.17 -6.69
N ALA A 6 22.50 -8.51 -6.21
CA ALA A 6 23.23 -7.66 -5.26
C ALA A 6 23.76 -6.35 -5.88
N ASN A 7 23.83 -6.27 -7.22
CA ASN A 7 24.39 -5.13 -7.94
C ASN A 7 23.38 -4.41 -8.86
N ASP A 8 22.10 -4.79 -8.85
CA ASP A 8 21.07 -4.13 -9.66
C ASP A 8 20.54 -2.88 -8.93
N THR A 9 21.38 -1.87 -8.83
CA THR A 9 20.96 -0.53 -8.42
C THR A 9 20.33 0.15 -9.61
N VAL A 10 19.00 0.20 -9.65
CA VAL A 10 18.27 1.08 -10.57
C VAL A 10 18.40 2.50 -10.03
N SER A 11 19.32 3.27 -10.58
CA SER A 11 19.42 4.69 -10.28
C SER A 11 18.31 5.42 -11.05
N VAL A 12 17.23 5.78 -10.36
CA VAL A 12 16.19 6.62 -10.92
C VAL A 12 16.44 8.04 -10.46
N GLN A 13 16.86 8.91 -11.38
CA GLN A 13 16.97 10.34 -11.09
C GLN A 13 15.60 10.99 -11.20
N PHE A 14 15.05 11.43 -10.07
CA PHE A 14 13.87 12.28 -10.02
C PHE A 14 14.29 13.74 -9.76
N SER A 15 13.87 14.66 -10.60
CA SER A 15 13.89 16.08 -10.27
C SER A 15 12.58 16.45 -9.58
N PHE A 16 12.62 16.69 -8.29
CA PHE A 16 11.46 17.18 -7.57
C PHE A 16 11.32 18.69 -7.74
N PRO A 17 10.08 19.22 -7.96
CA PRO A 17 9.82 20.64 -7.85
C PRO A 17 10.34 21.22 -6.54
N ALA A 18 10.75 22.49 -6.53
CA ALA A 18 11.34 23.13 -5.33
C ALA A 18 10.47 23.02 -4.08
N ALA A 19 9.14 22.99 -4.25
CA ALA A 19 8.17 22.81 -3.17
C ALA A 19 8.30 21.45 -2.41
N PHE A 20 8.94 20.45 -3.02
CA PHE A 20 9.10 19.13 -2.42
C PHE A 20 10.52 18.86 -1.90
N ARG A 21 11.45 19.82 -2.03
CA ARG A 21 12.86 19.62 -1.63
C ARG A 21 13.07 19.44 -0.14
N GLY A 22 12.11 19.84 0.68
CA GLY A 22 12.15 19.68 2.15
C GLY A 22 11.42 18.43 2.66
N MET A 23 10.81 17.65 1.77
CA MET A 23 10.13 16.40 2.15
C MET A 23 11.16 15.28 2.27
N GLY A 24 11.09 14.51 3.35
CA GLY A 24 11.92 13.32 3.54
C GLY A 24 11.75 12.34 2.38
N ARG A 25 12.72 11.43 2.24
CA ARG A 25 12.60 10.35 1.25
C ARG A 25 11.43 9.45 1.60
N ASN A 26 10.70 9.01 0.57
CA ASN A 26 9.76 7.92 0.75
C ASN A 26 10.55 6.64 0.99
N GLU A 27 10.37 6.06 2.16
CA GLU A 27 11.07 4.84 2.56
C GLU A 27 10.05 3.78 2.98
N ILE A 28 10.34 2.53 2.62
CA ILE A 28 9.62 1.39 3.20
C ILE A 28 10.37 1.01 4.47
N VAL A 29 9.68 1.13 5.62
CA VAL A 29 10.20 0.70 6.91
C VAL A 29 9.69 -0.70 7.20
N ASP A 30 10.56 -1.68 7.15
CA ASP A 30 10.27 -3.09 7.42
C ASP A 30 11.37 -3.69 8.31
N SER A 31 11.47 -3.18 9.53
CA SER A 31 12.54 -3.52 10.49
C SER A 31 12.56 -5.00 10.92
N ILE A 32 11.46 -5.71 10.75
CA ILE A 32 11.32 -7.12 11.11
C ILE A 32 11.05 -8.03 9.91
N ALA A 33 11.27 -7.52 8.70
CA ALA A 33 11.24 -8.28 7.44
C ALA A 33 9.89 -8.97 7.13
N LEU A 34 8.77 -8.32 7.45
CA LEU A 34 7.42 -8.85 7.19
C LEU A 34 7.07 -8.91 5.70
N LEU A 35 7.75 -8.12 4.86
CA LEU A 35 7.56 -8.12 3.40
C LEU A 35 8.41 -9.19 2.69
N THR A 36 9.28 -9.89 3.40
CA THR A 36 10.14 -10.93 2.81
C THR A 36 9.36 -11.97 2.00
N PRO A 37 8.23 -12.52 2.46
CA PRO A 37 7.48 -13.50 1.67
C PRO A 37 7.02 -12.94 0.32
N VAL A 38 6.59 -11.69 0.27
CA VAL A 38 6.16 -11.01 -0.97
C VAL A 38 7.32 -10.79 -1.91
N PHE A 39 8.45 -10.30 -1.41
CA PHE A 39 9.65 -10.10 -2.22
C PHE A 39 10.18 -11.41 -2.79
N GLU A 40 10.13 -12.48 -2.02
CA GLU A 40 10.54 -13.80 -2.50
C GLU A 40 9.62 -14.30 -3.62
N ARG A 41 8.30 -14.13 -3.47
CA ARG A 41 7.34 -14.46 -4.51
C ARG A 41 7.59 -13.65 -5.79
N LEU A 42 7.81 -12.35 -5.67
CA LEU A 42 8.11 -11.48 -6.81
C LEU A 42 9.40 -11.90 -7.52
N ARG A 43 10.44 -12.28 -6.78
CA ARG A 43 11.68 -12.82 -7.36
C ARG A 43 11.45 -14.13 -8.12
N GLN A 44 10.71 -15.06 -7.53
CA GLN A 44 10.40 -16.36 -8.15
C GLN A 44 9.66 -16.18 -9.48
N VAL A 45 8.66 -15.32 -9.53
CA VAL A 45 7.93 -15.00 -10.75
C VAL A 45 8.83 -14.36 -11.79
N ARG A 46 9.62 -13.36 -11.40
CA ARG A 46 10.56 -12.69 -12.31
C ARG A 46 11.63 -13.65 -12.85
N ALA A 47 12.09 -14.60 -12.05
CA ALA A 47 13.06 -15.60 -12.47
C ALA A 47 12.46 -16.75 -13.30
N GLY A 48 11.14 -16.78 -13.52
CA GLY A 48 10.45 -17.87 -14.19
C GLY A 48 10.40 -19.17 -13.37
N LEU A 49 10.61 -19.08 -12.05
CA LEU A 49 10.56 -20.22 -11.14
C LEU A 49 9.15 -20.52 -10.63
N SER A 50 8.22 -19.60 -10.88
CA SER A 50 6.80 -19.77 -10.58
C SER A 50 5.97 -19.11 -11.67
N GLU A 51 4.90 -19.79 -12.10
CA GLU A 51 3.90 -19.25 -13.04
C GLU A 51 2.70 -18.61 -12.30
N ASP A 52 2.64 -18.80 -10.98
CA ASP A 52 1.54 -18.27 -10.16
C ASP A 52 1.64 -16.74 -10.04
N THR A 53 0.55 -16.08 -10.35
CA THR A 53 0.44 -14.62 -10.24
C THR A 53 0.54 -14.16 -8.78
N VAL A 54 1.39 -13.17 -8.50
CA VAL A 54 1.46 -12.48 -7.20
C VAL A 54 0.28 -11.52 -7.09
N ARG A 55 -0.56 -11.69 -6.07
CA ARG A 55 -1.79 -10.91 -5.88
C ARG A 55 -1.57 -9.79 -4.87
N ILE A 56 -1.76 -8.56 -5.32
CA ILE A 56 -1.66 -7.34 -4.53
C ILE A 56 -3.00 -6.63 -4.56
N VAL A 57 -3.54 -6.29 -3.39
CA VAL A 57 -4.76 -5.50 -3.25
C VAL A 57 -4.44 -4.21 -2.51
N HIS A 58 -4.86 -3.09 -3.07
CA HIS A 58 -4.65 -1.76 -2.54
C HIS A 58 -5.99 -1.15 -2.13
N ILE A 59 -6.22 -1.01 -0.84
CA ILE A 59 -7.43 -0.39 -0.29
C ILE A 59 -7.13 1.01 0.23
N GLY A 60 -8.11 1.88 0.21
CA GLY A 60 -7.94 3.24 0.69
C GLY A 60 -9.09 4.17 0.36
N ASP A 61 -8.81 5.44 0.43
CA ASP A 61 -9.77 6.53 0.22
C ASP A 61 -9.87 6.98 -1.26
N SER A 62 -10.23 8.23 -1.49
CA SER A 62 -10.37 8.82 -2.83
C SER A 62 -9.06 8.87 -3.61
N HIS A 63 -7.90 8.90 -2.97
CA HIS A 63 -6.61 8.85 -3.66
C HIS A 63 -6.40 7.48 -4.32
N VAL A 64 -6.84 6.41 -3.69
CA VAL A 64 -6.85 5.08 -4.28
C VAL A 64 -7.97 4.96 -5.31
N ARG A 65 -9.17 5.48 -5.01
CA ARG A 65 -10.33 5.44 -5.92
C ARG A 65 -10.10 6.21 -7.23
N GLY A 66 -9.24 7.22 -7.22
CA GLY A 66 -8.87 7.97 -8.41
C GLY A 66 -8.05 7.19 -9.43
N HIS A 67 -7.55 6.02 -9.07
CA HIS A 67 -6.82 5.04 -9.88
C HIS A 67 -5.44 5.50 -10.40
N ILE A 68 -5.12 6.77 -10.50
CA ILE A 68 -3.87 7.29 -11.11
C ILE A 68 -2.63 6.70 -10.43
N TYR A 69 -2.52 6.88 -9.13
CA TYR A 69 -1.39 6.39 -8.34
C TYR A 69 -1.37 4.85 -8.24
N PRO A 70 -2.48 4.15 -7.92
CA PRO A 70 -2.50 2.69 -7.90
C PRO A 70 -2.20 2.07 -9.27
N GLN A 71 -2.76 2.60 -10.36
CA GLN A 71 -2.50 2.10 -11.70
C GLN A 71 -1.04 2.24 -12.09
N THR A 72 -0.42 3.38 -11.76
CA THR A 72 1.01 3.60 -12.03
C THR A 72 1.86 2.61 -11.25
N THR A 73 1.55 2.38 -9.96
CA THR A 73 2.26 1.41 -9.12
C THR A 73 2.11 0.00 -9.66
N GLY A 74 0.88 -0.41 -10.00
CA GLY A 74 0.59 -1.72 -10.57
C GLY A 74 1.31 -1.96 -11.90
N ALA A 75 1.27 -0.97 -12.81
CA ALA A 75 1.96 -1.05 -14.09
C ALA A 75 3.48 -1.24 -13.93
N ARG A 76 4.09 -0.50 -12.99
CA ARG A 76 5.53 -0.63 -12.67
C ARG A 76 5.88 -1.99 -12.10
N LEU A 77 5.05 -2.55 -11.24
CA LEU A 77 5.25 -3.89 -10.70
C LEU A 77 5.14 -4.97 -11.78
N ILE A 78 4.15 -4.87 -12.68
CA ILE A 78 3.98 -5.78 -13.81
C ILE A 78 5.18 -5.68 -14.76
N GLU A 79 5.60 -4.46 -15.11
CA GLU A 79 6.76 -4.23 -15.97
C GLU A 79 8.05 -4.85 -15.37
N THR A 80 8.21 -4.74 -14.06
CA THR A 80 9.43 -5.20 -13.36
C THR A 80 9.44 -6.69 -13.12
N PHE A 81 8.31 -7.29 -12.73
CA PHE A 81 8.24 -8.66 -12.22
C PHE A 81 7.46 -9.62 -13.11
N GLY A 82 6.58 -9.14 -13.96
CA GLY A 82 5.77 -9.95 -14.88
C GLY A 82 4.42 -10.31 -14.29
N ALA A 83 4.22 -11.56 -13.85
CA ALA A 83 2.93 -12.06 -13.39
C ALA A 83 2.52 -11.48 -12.03
N VAL A 84 2.04 -10.26 -12.04
CA VAL A 84 1.49 -9.53 -10.89
C VAL A 84 0.06 -9.11 -11.20
N SER A 85 -0.86 -9.38 -10.27
CA SER A 85 -2.23 -8.84 -10.26
C SER A 85 -2.29 -7.71 -9.22
N TYR A 86 -2.60 -6.51 -9.66
CA TYR A 86 -2.73 -5.34 -8.79
C TYR A 86 -4.16 -4.81 -8.88
N ILE A 87 -4.92 -4.96 -7.79
CA ILE A 87 -6.33 -4.56 -7.72
C ILE A 87 -6.46 -3.42 -6.72
N ASP A 88 -6.99 -2.29 -7.15
CA ASP A 88 -7.32 -1.17 -6.28
C ASP A 88 -8.82 -1.18 -5.92
N LYS A 89 -9.08 -0.98 -4.63
CA LYS A 89 -10.41 -0.94 -4.00
C LYS A 89 -10.55 0.32 -3.15
N GLY A 90 -10.46 1.48 -3.82
CA GLY A 90 -10.65 2.78 -3.17
C GLY A 90 -12.12 3.15 -3.01
N VAL A 91 -12.44 3.87 -1.94
CA VAL A 91 -13.78 4.42 -1.68
C VAL A 91 -13.67 5.89 -1.36
N ASN A 92 -14.43 6.73 -2.06
CA ASN A 92 -14.44 8.17 -1.82
C ASN A 92 -14.86 8.48 -0.37
N GLY A 93 -14.08 9.32 0.31
CA GLY A 93 -14.37 9.71 1.69
C GLY A 93 -14.09 8.62 2.73
N ALA A 94 -13.54 7.47 2.34
CA ALA A 94 -13.27 6.38 3.26
C ALA A 94 -12.26 6.75 4.34
N THR A 95 -12.51 6.23 5.52
CA THR A 95 -11.56 6.09 6.62
C THR A 95 -11.24 4.61 6.81
N CYS A 96 -10.28 4.30 7.67
CA CYS A 96 -10.00 2.90 8.01
C CYS A 96 -11.25 2.15 8.53
N LEU A 97 -12.15 2.83 9.25
CA LEU A 97 -13.42 2.26 9.73
C LEU A 97 -14.36 1.81 8.60
N THR A 98 -14.30 2.45 7.44
CA THR A 98 -15.12 2.06 6.29
C THR A 98 -14.87 0.61 5.88
N PHE A 99 -13.65 0.13 6.04
CA PHE A 99 -13.23 -1.21 5.64
C PHE A 99 -13.32 -2.24 6.77
N THR A 100 -13.66 -1.86 8.00
CA THR A 100 -13.89 -2.82 9.10
C THR A 100 -15.23 -3.54 8.98
N HIS A 101 -16.11 -3.12 8.06
CA HIS A 101 -17.38 -3.79 7.82
C HIS A 101 -17.15 -5.23 7.33
N PRO A 102 -17.89 -6.22 7.88
CA PRO A 102 -17.68 -7.65 7.55
C PRO A 102 -17.75 -7.96 6.06
N ASP A 103 -18.66 -7.34 5.32
CA ASP A 103 -18.81 -7.57 3.88
C ASP A 103 -17.56 -7.10 3.09
N ARG A 104 -16.94 -6.01 3.51
CA ARG A 104 -15.71 -5.51 2.89
C ARG A 104 -14.51 -6.38 3.22
N ILE A 105 -14.40 -6.85 4.45
CA ILE A 105 -13.38 -7.83 4.85
C ILE A 105 -13.52 -9.11 4.02
N ALA A 106 -14.75 -9.62 3.86
CA ALA A 106 -15.01 -10.81 3.06
C ALA A 106 -14.69 -10.61 1.58
N GLU A 107 -15.02 -9.46 1.01
CA GLU A 107 -14.69 -9.10 -0.38
C GLU A 107 -13.17 -9.07 -0.60
N ILE A 108 -12.41 -8.47 0.31
CA ILE A 108 -10.95 -8.42 0.22
C ILE A 108 -10.37 -9.83 0.38
N ALA A 109 -10.84 -10.60 1.36
CA ALA A 109 -10.37 -11.96 1.61
C ALA A 109 -10.61 -12.89 0.42
N ALA A 110 -11.73 -12.73 -0.32
CA ALA A 110 -12.05 -13.48 -1.50
C ALA A 110 -11.05 -13.29 -2.66
N LEU A 111 -10.36 -12.15 -2.69
CA LEU A 111 -9.29 -11.85 -3.66
C LEU A 111 -7.97 -12.57 -3.33
N LYS A 112 -7.84 -13.15 -2.15
CA LYS A 112 -6.67 -13.90 -1.67
C LYS A 112 -5.36 -13.14 -1.90
N PRO A 113 -5.22 -11.88 -1.43
CA PRO A 113 -4.00 -11.12 -1.61
C PRO A 113 -2.83 -11.73 -0.83
N GLU A 114 -1.64 -11.66 -1.41
CA GLU A 114 -0.37 -11.93 -0.74
C GLU A 114 0.17 -10.65 -0.08
N LEU A 115 -0.15 -9.50 -0.67
CA LEU A 115 0.13 -8.17 -0.12
C LEU A 115 -1.13 -7.31 -0.11
N LEU A 116 -1.42 -6.71 1.04
CA LEU A 116 -2.40 -5.63 1.19
C LEU A 116 -1.67 -4.31 1.40
N ILE A 117 -2.04 -3.29 0.61
CA ILE A 117 -1.59 -1.92 0.82
C ILE A 117 -2.77 -1.11 1.35
N LEU A 118 -2.59 -0.44 2.49
CA LEU A 118 -3.60 0.35 3.16
C LEU A 118 -3.22 1.83 3.12
N SER A 119 -4.03 2.64 2.44
CA SER A 119 -3.81 4.08 2.26
C SER A 119 -4.97 4.89 2.83
N PHE A 120 -4.87 5.22 4.12
CA PHE A 120 -5.85 5.98 4.90
C PHE A 120 -5.16 7.14 5.64
N GLY A 121 -5.94 8.00 6.26
CA GLY A 121 -5.46 9.09 7.10
C GLY A 121 -5.87 10.48 6.62
N THR A 122 -6.12 10.66 5.32
CA THR A 122 -6.51 11.98 4.78
C THR A 122 -7.86 12.43 5.33
N ASN A 123 -8.89 11.59 5.25
CA ASN A 123 -10.23 11.94 5.72
C ASN A 123 -10.30 12.01 7.24
N GLU A 124 -9.57 11.15 7.92
CA GLU A 124 -9.44 11.18 9.37
C GLU A 124 -8.81 12.50 9.84
N SER A 125 -7.74 12.95 9.18
CA SER A 125 -7.03 14.18 9.55
C SER A 125 -7.85 15.46 9.34
N HIS A 126 -8.83 15.43 8.44
CA HIS A 126 -9.75 16.55 8.22
C HIS A 126 -10.85 16.67 9.29
N ASN A 127 -11.00 15.68 10.16
CA ASN A 127 -11.95 15.75 11.25
C ASN A 127 -11.42 16.72 12.33
N ARG A 128 -12.24 17.72 12.71
CA ARG A 128 -11.89 18.67 13.77
C ARG A 128 -11.62 18.01 15.13
N ARG A 129 -12.13 16.80 15.33
CA ARG A 129 -11.93 15.99 16.55
C ARG A 129 -10.90 14.89 16.33
N TYR A 130 -10.00 15.07 15.34
CA TYR A 130 -8.95 14.09 15.08
C TYR A 130 -8.14 13.83 16.35
N ASN A 131 -7.94 12.56 16.64
CA ASN A 131 -7.11 12.09 17.74
C ASN A 131 -6.25 10.93 17.23
N VAL A 132 -4.95 11.09 17.36
CA VAL A 132 -3.99 10.12 16.84
C VAL A 132 -4.14 8.74 17.50
N ASN A 133 -4.45 8.66 18.78
CA ASN A 133 -4.64 7.40 19.47
C ASN A 133 -5.91 6.68 19.01
N VAL A 134 -6.99 7.44 18.76
CA VAL A 134 -8.23 6.88 18.19
C VAL A 134 -7.97 6.35 16.79
N HIS A 135 -7.29 7.11 15.95
CA HIS A 135 -6.92 6.65 14.60
C HIS A 135 -6.02 5.41 14.64
N TYR A 136 -5.03 5.39 15.52
CA TYR A 136 -4.17 4.22 15.71
C TYR A 136 -4.99 2.96 16.07
N ASN A 137 -5.90 3.07 17.05
CA ASN A 137 -6.73 1.95 17.47
C ASN A 137 -7.64 1.45 16.36
N GLN A 138 -8.21 2.35 15.57
CA GLN A 138 -9.07 2.00 14.44
C GLN A 138 -8.29 1.30 13.32
N MET A 139 -7.08 1.76 13.04
CA MET A 139 -6.20 1.12 12.08
C MET A 139 -5.74 -0.25 12.57
N ASP A 140 -5.39 -0.37 13.85
CA ASP A 140 -5.01 -1.64 14.48
C ASP A 140 -6.16 -2.66 14.42
N GLU A 141 -7.40 -2.23 14.65
CA GLU A 141 -8.60 -3.06 14.48
C GLU A 141 -8.74 -3.56 13.04
N LEU A 142 -8.61 -2.67 12.05
CA LEU A 142 -8.67 -3.06 10.64
C LEU A 142 -7.60 -4.09 10.29
N VAL A 143 -6.36 -3.85 10.70
CA VAL A 143 -5.24 -4.77 10.46
C VAL A 143 -5.51 -6.14 11.07
N LYS A 144 -6.01 -6.20 12.31
CA LYS A 144 -6.37 -7.46 12.99
C LYS A 144 -7.47 -8.22 12.25
N LEU A 145 -8.54 -7.53 11.85
CA LEU A 145 -9.64 -8.15 11.10
C LEU A 145 -9.15 -8.75 9.76
N LEU A 146 -8.26 -8.03 9.07
CA LEU A 146 -7.67 -8.52 7.82
C LEU A 146 -6.74 -9.72 8.06
N GLN A 147 -5.91 -9.70 9.09
CA GLN A 147 -5.02 -10.80 9.46
C GLN A 147 -5.79 -12.04 9.91
N ASP A 148 -6.90 -11.87 10.63
CA ASP A 148 -7.76 -12.98 11.04
C ASP A 148 -8.37 -13.72 9.83
N SER A 149 -8.74 -12.96 8.79
CA SER A 149 -9.29 -13.53 7.55
C SER A 149 -8.22 -14.02 6.57
N LEU A 150 -7.01 -13.47 6.65
CA LEU A 150 -5.87 -13.73 5.77
C LEU A 150 -4.59 -13.90 6.60
N PRO A 151 -4.39 -15.07 7.24
CA PRO A 151 -3.31 -15.27 8.22
C PRO A 151 -1.89 -15.09 7.65
N ASN A 152 -1.71 -15.28 6.34
CA ASN A 152 -0.41 -15.22 5.69
C ASN A 152 -0.20 -13.93 4.87
N VAL A 153 -1.11 -12.97 4.96
CA VAL A 153 -1.00 -11.73 4.20
C VAL A 153 0.08 -10.81 4.79
N SER A 154 0.88 -10.23 3.93
CA SER A 154 1.72 -9.09 4.30
C SER A 154 0.92 -7.80 4.18
N ILE A 155 1.04 -6.89 5.13
CA ILE A 155 0.31 -5.60 5.14
C ILE A 155 1.31 -4.46 5.13
N LEU A 156 1.16 -3.54 4.18
CA LEU A 156 1.92 -2.31 4.05
C LEU A 156 1.00 -1.11 4.30
N LEU A 157 1.33 -0.30 5.29
CA LEU A 157 0.64 0.97 5.56
C LEU A 157 1.37 2.11 4.85
N THR A 158 0.63 2.96 4.15
CA THR A 158 1.21 4.17 3.57
C THR A 158 0.81 5.40 4.39
N THR A 159 1.68 6.37 4.45
CA THR A 159 1.34 7.68 5.01
C THR A 159 0.48 8.45 4.01
N PRO A 160 -0.52 9.23 4.47
CA PRO A 160 -1.30 10.08 3.59
C PRO A 160 -0.42 11.16 2.94
N PRO A 161 -0.77 11.63 1.73
CA PRO A 161 -0.10 12.76 1.13
C PRO A 161 -0.25 14.00 2.03
N GLY A 162 0.81 14.81 2.09
CA GLY A 162 0.78 16.05 2.87
C GLY A 162 -0.32 17.00 2.38
N SER A 163 -1.01 17.67 3.30
CA SER A 163 -1.95 18.74 2.96
C SER A 163 -1.25 20.10 2.90
N TYR A 164 -1.78 21.02 2.10
CA TYR A 164 -1.32 22.41 2.12
C TYR A 164 -1.47 23.02 3.52
N GLU A 165 -0.53 23.88 3.89
CA GLU A 165 -0.48 24.51 5.24
C GLU A 165 -1.78 25.26 5.59
N SER A 166 -2.45 25.87 4.59
CA SER A 166 -3.75 26.50 4.75
C SER A 166 -4.88 25.58 5.23
N PHE A 167 -4.75 24.27 5.05
CA PHE A 167 -5.69 23.29 5.56
C PHE A 167 -5.36 22.82 6.99
N ARG A 168 -4.13 23.01 7.44
CA ARG A 168 -3.70 22.65 8.81
C ARG A 168 -4.19 23.64 9.87
N GLN A 169 -4.55 24.86 9.44
CA GLN A 169 -4.98 25.94 10.35
C GLN A 169 -6.50 26.04 10.52
N ARG A 170 -7.25 25.15 9.93
CA ARG A 170 -8.70 25.06 10.06
C ARG A 170 -9.09 23.92 10.97
#